data_b3f41f139218d1300b5b58b625e1126f
#
_entry.id   b3f41f139218d1300b5b58b625e1126f
#
_cell.length_a   1.000
_cell.length_b   1.000
_cell.length_c   1.000
_cell.angle_alpha   90.00
_cell.angle_beta   90.00
_cell.angle_gamma   90.00
#
_symmetry.space_group_name_H-M   'P 1'
#
loop_
_entity.id
_entity.type
_entity.pdbx_description
1 polymer ?
#
loop_
_entity_poly.entity_id
_entity_poly.type
_entity_poly.pdbx_seq_one_letter_code
_entity_poly.pdbx_strand_id
1 'polypeptide(L)'
;MAGHDHTDPPSDIALRVKALESLLLEKGLVEAETLDAIVELYEHNIGPKNGAQVVARAWIDPEYKARLLADPTSAIAELGFSGVQGEDMVVVENTPEVHNLLVCTLCSCYPWPVLGLPPVWYKAAPYRARAVSEPRSVLEEFGVDIGDDLEVRVWDSTAEVRYMVLPERPDGTEDLSEEELAALVTRDSMIGTARAGQE
;
A
#
# COMPACT_ATOMS: atom_id res chain seq x y z
N MET A 1 6.84 -18.79 12.37
CA MET A 1 5.37 -18.92 12.45
C MET A 1 5.01 -18.97 13.94
N ALA A 2 4.66 -17.82 14.53
CA ALA A 2 4.08 -17.77 15.87
C ALA A 2 2.57 -17.97 15.69
N GLY A 3 2.08 -19.17 16.07
CA GLY A 3 0.66 -19.43 16.11
C GLY A 3 -0.02 -18.50 17.11
N HIS A 4 -0.96 -17.68 16.65
CA HIS A 4 -1.86 -16.98 17.55
C HIS A 4 -2.68 -18.03 18.28
N ASP A 5 -2.40 -18.18 19.57
CA ASP A 5 -3.18 -19.01 20.46
C ASP A 5 -4.55 -18.36 20.65
N HIS A 6 -5.60 -18.96 20.07
CA HIS A 6 -6.98 -18.48 20.13
C HIS A 6 -7.61 -18.55 21.54
N THR A 7 -6.80 -18.82 22.58
CA THR A 7 -7.21 -18.92 23.97
C THR A 7 -6.99 -17.66 24.79
N ASP A 8 -6.27 -16.67 24.24
CA ASP A 8 -6.08 -15.39 24.92
C ASP A 8 -7.39 -14.58 24.95
N PRO A 9 -7.72 -13.96 26.09
CA PRO A 9 -8.91 -13.09 26.17
C PRO A 9 -8.77 -11.91 25.21
N PRO A 10 -9.89 -11.44 24.60
CA PRO A 10 -9.86 -10.29 23.71
C PRO A 10 -9.24 -9.06 24.40
N SER A 11 -8.45 -8.28 23.66
CA SER A 11 -7.88 -7.05 24.17
C SER A 11 -8.97 -6.04 24.58
N ASP A 12 -8.64 -5.13 25.49
CA ASP A 12 -9.54 -4.03 25.92
C ASP A 12 -10.10 -3.24 24.72
N ILE A 13 -9.29 -3.02 23.69
CA ILE A 13 -9.70 -2.34 22.45
C ILE A 13 -10.71 -3.18 21.71
N ALA A 14 -10.47 -4.47 21.54
CA ALA A 14 -11.42 -5.39 20.87
C ALA A 14 -12.77 -5.43 21.59
N LEU A 15 -12.77 -5.46 22.93
CA LEU A 15 -13.99 -5.43 23.74
C LEU A 15 -14.76 -4.11 23.58
N ARG A 16 -14.05 -2.98 23.53
CA ARG A 16 -14.68 -1.66 23.30
C ARG A 16 -15.28 -1.54 21.90
N VAL A 17 -14.59 -2.04 20.88
CA VAL A 17 -15.11 -2.07 19.49
C VAL A 17 -16.37 -2.91 19.43
N LYS A 18 -16.38 -4.12 20.03
CA LYS A 18 -17.54 -5.00 20.08
C LYS A 18 -18.72 -4.39 20.83
N ALA A 19 -18.46 -3.66 21.92
CA ALA A 19 -19.49 -2.96 22.66
C ALA A 19 -20.11 -1.81 21.85
N LEU A 20 -19.31 -1.05 21.11
CA LEU A 20 -19.79 -0.01 20.21
C LEU A 20 -20.63 -0.58 19.06
N GLU A 21 -20.15 -1.64 18.43
CA GLU A 21 -20.90 -2.37 17.40
C GLU A 21 -22.27 -2.82 17.92
N SER A 22 -22.30 -3.49 19.08
CA SER A 22 -23.57 -3.93 19.69
C SER A 22 -24.53 -2.79 19.94
N LEU A 23 -24.05 -1.63 20.43
CA LEU A 23 -24.88 -0.45 20.65
C LEU A 23 -25.42 0.17 19.36
N LEU A 24 -24.64 0.18 18.28
CA LEU A 24 -25.05 0.69 16.98
C LEU A 24 -26.14 -0.19 16.36
N LEU A 25 -26.00 -1.52 16.46
CA LEU A 25 -26.98 -2.50 16.01
C LEU A 25 -28.27 -2.40 16.84
N GLU A 26 -28.17 -2.34 18.17
CA GLU A 26 -29.33 -2.20 19.06
C GLU A 26 -30.13 -0.93 18.80
N LYS A 27 -29.45 0.17 18.44
CA LYS A 27 -30.08 1.45 18.10
C LYS A 27 -30.59 1.52 16.65
N GLY A 28 -30.37 0.49 15.85
CA GLY A 28 -30.75 0.48 14.43
C GLY A 28 -30.01 1.54 13.59
N LEU A 29 -28.82 1.94 14.01
CA LEU A 29 -28.01 2.93 13.28
C LEU A 29 -27.14 2.28 12.19
N VAL A 30 -26.88 0.98 12.30
CA VAL A 30 -26.14 0.17 11.34
C VAL A 30 -26.80 -1.20 11.26
N GLU A 31 -26.82 -1.81 10.08
CA GLU A 31 -27.27 -3.18 9.87
C GLU A 31 -26.08 -4.14 9.96
N ALA A 32 -26.27 -5.34 10.51
CA ALA A 32 -25.21 -6.33 10.68
C ALA A 32 -24.59 -6.74 9.34
N GLU A 33 -25.43 -6.98 8.33
CA GLU A 33 -25.01 -7.35 6.97
C GLU A 33 -24.13 -6.26 6.33
N THR A 34 -24.34 -4.99 6.66
CA THR A 34 -23.51 -3.89 6.17
C THR A 34 -22.12 -3.93 6.80
N LEU A 35 -22.03 -4.22 8.10
CA LEU A 35 -20.75 -4.39 8.79
C LEU A 35 -19.98 -5.59 8.25
N ASP A 36 -20.66 -6.73 8.10
CA ASP A 36 -20.06 -7.96 7.57
C ASP A 36 -19.54 -7.73 6.14
N ALA A 37 -20.31 -7.03 5.28
CA ALA A 37 -19.87 -6.69 3.93
C ALA A 37 -18.65 -5.77 3.90
N ILE A 38 -18.55 -4.83 4.85
CA ILE A 38 -17.36 -3.97 4.98
C ILE A 38 -16.15 -4.79 5.44
N VAL A 39 -16.31 -5.67 6.44
CA VAL A 39 -15.23 -6.54 6.92
C VAL A 39 -14.74 -7.43 5.78
N GLU A 40 -15.64 -8.10 5.07
CA GLU A 40 -15.32 -8.95 3.92
C GLU A 40 -14.56 -8.19 2.83
N LEU A 41 -14.99 -6.94 2.52
CA LEU A 41 -14.30 -6.08 1.56
C LEU A 41 -12.85 -5.80 1.99
N TYR A 42 -12.62 -5.46 3.27
CA TYR A 42 -11.29 -5.13 3.77
C TYR A 42 -10.40 -6.35 3.98
N GLU A 43 -10.97 -7.52 4.27
CA GLU A 43 -10.21 -8.75 4.44
C GLU A 43 -9.80 -9.40 3.11
N HIS A 44 -10.64 -9.31 2.07
CA HIS A 44 -10.48 -10.09 0.85
C HIS A 44 -10.29 -9.27 -0.42
N ASN A 45 -10.85 -8.05 -0.50
CA ASN A 45 -10.89 -7.27 -1.73
C ASN A 45 -10.01 -6.01 -1.72
N ILE A 46 -9.47 -5.62 -0.57
CA ILE A 46 -8.61 -4.44 -0.42
C ILE A 46 -7.29 -4.85 0.22
N GLY A 47 -6.18 -4.43 -0.36
CA GLY A 47 -4.91 -4.67 0.31
C GLY A 47 -3.70 -4.74 -0.59
N PRO A 48 -2.51 -4.88 0.03
CA PRO A 48 -1.24 -4.86 -0.69
C PRO A 48 -1.07 -6.05 -1.66
N LYS A 49 -1.83 -7.13 -1.50
CA LYS A 49 -1.87 -8.24 -2.47
C LYS A 49 -2.36 -7.80 -3.85
N ASN A 50 -3.32 -6.87 -3.90
CA ASN A 50 -3.83 -6.32 -5.16
C ASN A 50 -2.74 -5.48 -5.85
N GLY A 51 -2.07 -4.60 -5.10
CA GLY A 51 -0.96 -3.81 -5.62
C GLY A 51 0.20 -4.69 -6.08
N ALA A 52 0.50 -5.78 -5.35
CA ALA A 52 1.52 -6.74 -5.75
C ALA A 52 1.20 -7.39 -7.11
N GLN A 53 -0.06 -7.73 -7.39
CA GLN A 53 -0.48 -8.24 -8.70
C GLN A 53 -0.35 -7.18 -9.79
N VAL A 54 -0.71 -5.92 -9.50
CA VAL A 54 -0.51 -4.79 -10.43
C VAL A 54 0.96 -4.63 -10.78
N VAL A 55 1.85 -4.65 -9.80
CA VAL A 55 3.30 -4.54 -9.99
C VAL A 55 3.84 -5.71 -10.79
N ALA A 56 3.51 -6.95 -10.40
CA ALA A 56 3.98 -8.15 -11.09
C ALA A 56 3.54 -8.16 -12.58
N ARG A 57 2.28 -7.80 -12.85
CA ARG A 57 1.78 -7.64 -14.21
C ARG A 57 2.58 -6.58 -14.98
N ALA A 58 2.86 -5.43 -14.39
CA ALA A 58 3.64 -4.38 -15.02
C ALA A 58 5.10 -4.80 -15.34
N TRP A 59 5.68 -5.71 -14.54
CA TRP A 59 7.02 -6.21 -14.79
C TRP A 59 7.13 -7.19 -15.97
N ILE A 60 6.05 -7.91 -16.28
CA ILE A 60 6.04 -8.92 -17.37
C ILE A 60 5.34 -8.45 -18.64
N ASP A 61 4.49 -7.44 -18.54
CA ASP A 61 3.70 -6.91 -19.67
C ASP A 61 4.02 -5.41 -19.88
N PRO A 62 4.90 -5.08 -20.85
CA PRO A 62 5.27 -3.70 -21.13
C PRO A 62 4.09 -2.83 -21.63
N GLU A 63 3.08 -3.44 -22.29
CA GLU A 63 1.90 -2.72 -22.75
C GLU A 63 1.01 -2.36 -21.58
N TYR A 64 0.81 -3.28 -20.63
CA TYR A 64 0.12 -3.01 -19.38
C TYR A 64 0.85 -1.93 -18.56
N LYS A 65 2.17 -2.04 -18.43
CA LYS A 65 3.01 -1.03 -17.74
C LYS A 65 2.82 0.36 -18.35
N ALA A 66 2.82 0.47 -19.68
CA ALA A 66 2.60 1.75 -20.35
C ALA A 66 1.21 2.34 -20.04
N ARG A 67 0.16 1.51 -20.00
CA ARG A 67 -1.18 1.94 -19.59
C ARG A 67 -1.23 2.33 -18.10
N LEU A 68 -0.59 1.54 -17.26
CA LEU A 68 -0.52 1.79 -15.80
C LEU A 68 0.13 3.14 -15.49
N LEU A 69 1.17 3.52 -16.20
CA LEU A 69 1.84 4.81 -16.00
C LEU A 69 1.07 5.98 -16.61
N ALA A 70 0.25 5.75 -17.65
CA ALA A 70 -0.53 6.79 -18.32
C ALA A 70 -1.89 7.05 -17.65
N ASP A 71 -2.61 6.00 -17.26
CA ASP A 71 -3.92 6.03 -16.60
C ASP A 71 -4.00 4.88 -15.57
N PRO A 72 -3.42 5.07 -14.37
CA PRO A 72 -3.39 4.03 -13.35
C PRO A 72 -4.77 3.55 -12.91
N THR A 73 -5.72 4.47 -12.78
CA THR A 73 -7.07 4.14 -12.30
C THR A 73 -7.73 3.13 -13.22
N SER A 74 -7.70 3.37 -14.54
CA SER A 74 -8.25 2.45 -15.53
C SER A 74 -7.47 1.14 -15.61
N ALA A 75 -6.13 1.17 -15.60
CA ALA A 75 -5.30 -0.02 -15.70
C ALA A 75 -5.45 -0.94 -14.48
N ILE A 76 -5.57 -0.38 -13.29
CA ILE A 76 -5.80 -1.14 -12.04
C ILE A 76 -7.20 -1.77 -12.06
N ALA A 77 -8.20 -1.06 -12.59
CA ALA A 77 -9.56 -1.57 -12.76
C ALA A 77 -9.65 -2.73 -13.75
N GLU A 78 -8.76 -2.84 -14.77
CA GLU A 78 -8.65 -4.00 -15.67
C GLU A 78 -8.42 -5.32 -14.89
N LEU A 79 -7.73 -5.26 -13.74
CA LEU A 79 -7.49 -6.41 -12.86
C LEU A 79 -8.59 -6.62 -11.82
N GLY A 80 -9.66 -5.83 -11.87
CA GLY A 80 -10.79 -5.91 -10.94
C GLY A 80 -10.59 -5.14 -9.63
N PHE A 81 -9.52 -4.35 -9.51
CA PHE A 81 -9.22 -3.59 -8.30
C PHE A 81 -9.69 -2.14 -8.45
N SER A 82 -10.72 -1.78 -7.69
CA SER A 82 -11.28 -0.44 -7.66
C SER A 82 -11.91 -0.17 -6.31
N GLY A 83 -12.30 1.06 -6.04
CA GLY A 83 -13.05 1.42 -4.83
C GLY A 83 -12.61 2.74 -4.21
N VAL A 84 -13.15 2.99 -3.03
CA VAL A 84 -12.92 4.22 -2.26
C VAL A 84 -11.43 4.47 -2.04
N GLN A 85 -11.00 5.71 -2.23
CA GLN A 85 -9.59 6.16 -2.15
C GLN A 85 -8.69 5.67 -3.30
N GLY A 86 -9.29 5.23 -4.42
CA GLY A 86 -8.57 4.81 -5.63
C GLY A 86 -9.06 5.54 -6.90
N GLU A 87 -9.79 6.65 -6.74
CA GLU A 87 -10.44 7.34 -7.86
C GLU A 87 -9.43 8.08 -8.75
N ASP A 88 -8.47 8.78 -8.15
CA ASP A 88 -7.43 9.52 -8.88
C ASP A 88 -6.05 9.04 -8.43
N MET A 89 -5.51 8.07 -9.14
CA MET A 89 -4.21 7.49 -8.85
C MET A 89 -3.12 7.95 -9.81
N VAL A 90 -1.93 8.08 -9.29
CA VAL A 90 -0.70 8.27 -10.05
C VAL A 90 0.29 7.18 -9.65
N VAL A 91 0.83 6.47 -10.63
CA VAL A 91 1.91 5.51 -10.43
C VAL A 91 3.23 6.14 -10.83
N VAL A 92 4.21 6.07 -9.92
CA VAL A 92 5.56 6.59 -10.11
C VAL A 92 6.56 5.43 -10.13
N GLU A 93 7.35 5.35 -11.17
CA GLU A 93 8.27 4.23 -11.38
C GLU A 93 9.64 4.50 -10.76
N ASN A 94 10.15 3.53 -9.99
CA ASN A 94 11.56 3.49 -9.62
C ASN A 94 12.40 3.04 -10.81
N THR A 95 13.57 3.66 -10.96
CA THR A 95 14.56 3.33 -11.99
C THR A 95 15.94 3.28 -11.36
N PRO A 96 16.98 2.79 -12.08
CA PRO A 96 18.36 2.84 -11.57
C PRO A 96 18.85 4.24 -11.17
N GLU A 97 18.19 5.31 -11.65
CA GLU A 97 18.54 6.70 -11.37
C GLU A 97 17.61 7.38 -10.35
N VAL A 98 16.41 6.81 -10.12
CA VAL A 98 15.37 7.48 -9.32
C VAL A 98 14.70 6.51 -8.35
N HIS A 99 14.70 6.87 -7.09
CA HIS A 99 13.91 6.24 -6.04
C HIS A 99 12.77 7.14 -5.57
N ASN A 100 11.56 6.63 -5.59
CA ASN A 100 10.36 7.37 -5.20
C ASN A 100 9.94 6.99 -3.77
N LEU A 101 9.53 8.00 -3.00
CA LEU A 101 9.03 7.86 -1.64
C LEU A 101 7.68 8.55 -1.51
N LEU A 102 6.69 7.88 -0.95
CA LEU A 102 5.36 8.43 -0.74
C LEU A 102 5.19 8.99 0.66
N VAL A 103 4.45 10.07 0.77
CA VAL A 103 4.04 10.68 2.03
C VAL A 103 2.63 11.29 1.87
N CYS A 104 1.94 11.54 2.97
CA CYS A 104 0.85 12.50 3.04
C CYS A 104 1.11 13.45 4.21
N THR A 105 1.54 14.68 3.93
CA THR A 105 1.93 15.64 4.97
C THR A 105 0.74 16.16 5.78
N LEU A 106 -0.46 16.17 5.21
CA LEU A 106 -1.66 16.70 5.85
C LEU A 106 -2.42 15.67 6.69
N CYS A 107 -2.55 14.45 6.19
CA CYS A 107 -3.39 13.45 6.85
C CYS A 107 -2.82 12.02 6.66
N SER A 108 -3.49 11.18 5.89
CA SER A 108 -3.06 9.81 5.60
C SER A 108 -3.67 9.32 4.28
N CYS A 109 -3.72 10.22 3.27
CA CYS A 109 -4.21 9.88 1.93
C CYS A 109 -3.39 8.74 1.34
N TYR A 110 -4.08 7.69 0.89
CA TYR A 110 -3.47 6.40 0.63
C TYR A 110 -4.36 5.59 -0.31
N PRO A 111 -3.85 4.91 -1.32
CA PRO A 111 -4.67 4.15 -2.27
C PRO A 111 -5.08 2.80 -1.70
N TRP A 112 -6.20 2.75 -0.98
CA TRP A 112 -6.68 1.56 -0.29
C TRP A 112 -6.90 0.33 -1.19
N PRO A 113 -7.44 0.45 -2.41
CA PRO A 113 -7.67 -0.73 -3.25
C PRO A 113 -6.43 -1.58 -3.49
N VAL A 114 -5.25 -0.95 -3.57
CA VAL A 114 -3.98 -1.59 -3.92
C VAL A 114 -2.95 -1.67 -2.79
N LEU A 115 -3.05 -0.81 -1.77
CA LEU A 115 -2.10 -0.81 -0.64
C LEU A 115 -2.74 -1.16 0.71
N GLY A 116 -4.07 -1.30 0.76
CA GLY A 116 -4.82 -1.54 1.99
C GLY A 116 -4.88 -0.31 2.90
N LEU A 117 -4.99 -0.53 4.20
CA LEU A 117 -4.98 0.56 5.18
C LEU A 117 -3.55 1.06 5.43
N PRO A 118 -3.35 2.40 5.57
CA PRO A 118 -2.03 2.94 5.83
C PRO A 118 -1.46 2.43 7.17
N PRO A 119 -0.18 2.06 7.21
CA PRO A 119 0.47 1.62 8.44
C PRO A 119 0.52 2.78 9.45
N VAL A 120 0.66 2.44 10.74
CA VAL A 120 0.65 3.43 11.82
C VAL A 120 1.76 4.47 11.64
N TRP A 121 2.95 4.03 11.23
CA TRP A 121 4.10 4.91 11.02
C TRP A 121 3.88 5.91 9.87
N TYR A 122 3.15 5.53 8.80
CA TYR A 122 2.83 6.43 7.68
C TYR A 122 2.01 7.65 8.13
N LYS A 123 1.18 7.49 9.15
CA LYS A 123 0.36 8.55 9.75
C LYS A 123 1.09 9.36 10.81
N ALA A 124 2.24 8.89 11.30
CA ALA A 124 2.97 9.51 12.38
C ALA A 124 3.58 10.87 11.96
N ALA A 125 3.44 11.89 12.81
CA ALA A 125 3.96 13.22 12.53
C ALA A 125 5.48 13.25 12.23
N PRO A 126 6.34 12.46 12.91
CA PRO A 126 7.76 12.40 12.57
C PRO A 126 8.02 11.92 11.13
N TYR A 127 7.37 10.84 10.69
CA TYR A 127 7.51 10.37 9.31
C TYR A 127 7.08 11.44 8.31
N ARG A 128 5.89 12.02 8.50
CA ARG A 128 5.33 13.01 7.58
C ARG A 128 6.20 14.26 7.42
N ALA A 129 6.84 14.71 8.50
CA ALA A 129 7.73 15.86 8.45
C ALA A 129 9.08 15.51 7.83
N ARG A 130 9.68 14.38 8.26
CA ARG A 130 11.04 14.00 7.87
C ARG A 130 11.13 13.41 6.46
N ALA A 131 10.09 12.72 5.98
CA ALA A 131 10.06 12.22 4.61
C ALA A 131 10.24 13.35 3.57
N VAL A 132 9.81 14.58 3.88
CA VAL A 132 10.00 15.75 3.00
C VAL A 132 11.33 16.44 3.25
N SER A 133 11.75 16.61 4.51
CA SER A 133 12.96 17.38 4.84
C SER A 133 14.26 16.58 4.77
N GLU A 134 14.19 15.28 5.07
CA GLU A 134 15.32 14.36 5.22
C GLU A 134 15.02 12.97 4.63
N PRO A 135 14.56 12.86 3.36
CA PRO A 135 14.07 11.58 2.82
C PRO A 135 15.12 10.47 2.84
N ARG A 136 16.40 10.78 2.60
CA ARG A 136 17.49 9.79 2.61
C ARG A 136 17.67 9.19 4.01
N SER A 137 17.70 10.03 5.06
CA SER A 137 17.81 9.54 6.44
C SER A 137 16.61 8.67 6.84
N VAL A 138 15.41 9.02 6.36
CA VAL A 138 14.23 8.19 6.58
C VAL A 138 14.39 6.83 5.88
N LEU A 139 14.85 6.79 4.64
CA LEU A 139 15.08 5.55 3.90
C LEU A 139 16.13 4.66 4.57
N GLU A 140 17.23 5.24 5.06
CA GLU A 140 18.25 4.54 5.85
C GLU A 140 17.66 3.89 7.11
N GLU A 141 16.77 4.58 7.84
CA GLU A 141 16.09 4.04 9.02
C GLU A 141 15.17 2.84 8.68
N PHE A 142 14.61 2.82 7.47
CA PHE A 142 13.86 1.67 6.94
C PHE A 142 14.77 0.56 6.36
N GLY A 143 16.09 0.75 6.36
CA GLY A 143 17.06 -0.22 5.84
C GLY A 143 17.21 -0.18 4.32
N VAL A 144 16.75 0.89 3.67
CA VAL A 144 16.93 1.10 2.23
C VAL A 144 18.23 1.85 2.00
N ASP A 145 19.23 1.15 1.48
CA ASP A 145 20.49 1.77 1.06
C ASP A 145 20.31 2.46 -0.29
N ILE A 146 20.47 3.78 -0.26
CA ILE A 146 20.36 4.65 -1.43
C ILE A 146 21.73 5.28 -1.69
N GLY A 147 22.42 4.82 -2.74
CA GLY A 147 23.67 5.42 -3.18
C GLY A 147 23.55 6.93 -3.42
N ASP A 148 24.66 7.64 -3.24
CA ASP A 148 24.67 9.12 -3.34
C ASP A 148 24.21 9.66 -4.70
N ASP A 149 24.43 8.88 -5.76
CA ASP A 149 24.09 9.25 -7.13
C ASP A 149 22.61 9.05 -7.49
N LEU A 150 21.84 8.32 -6.65
CA LEU A 150 20.43 8.04 -6.89
C LEU A 150 19.56 9.23 -6.48
N GLU A 151 18.75 9.75 -7.39
CA GLU A 151 17.79 10.81 -7.08
C GLU A 151 16.65 10.26 -6.20
N VAL A 152 16.35 10.92 -5.08
CA VAL A 152 15.16 10.61 -4.26
C VAL A 152 14.07 11.64 -4.54
N ARG A 153 12.92 11.14 -5.01
CA ARG A 153 11.71 11.97 -5.24
C ARG A 153 10.64 11.65 -4.21
N VAL A 154 10.16 12.69 -3.55
CA VAL A 154 9.09 12.57 -2.55
C VAL A 154 7.76 13.04 -3.16
N TRP A 155 6.74 12.19 -3.05
CA TRP A 155 5.41 12.44 -3.56
C TRP A 155 4.42 12.60 -2.42
N ASP A 156 3.80 13.77 -2.34
CA ASP A 156 2.84 14.10 -1.28
C ASP A 156 1.41 13.83 -1.76
N SER A 157 0.82 12.75 -1.25
CA SER A 157 -0.57 12.40 -1.54
C SER A 157 -1.53 13.42 -0.95
N THR A 158 -2.58 13.74 -1.69
CA THR A 158 -3.63 14.69 -1.28
C THR A 158 -4.99 14.00 -1.18
N ALA A 159 -6.03 14.75 -0.81
CA ALA A 159 -7.40 14.26 -0.85
C ALA A 159 -7.88 13.92 -2.27
N GLU A 160 -7.25 14.51 -3.29
CA GLU A 160 -7.64 14.36 -4.69
C GLU A 160 -6.76 13.33 -5.42
N VAL A 161 -5.46 13.28 -5.12
CA VAL A 161 -4.51 12.41 -5.81
C VAL A 161 -3.79 11.49 -4.84
N ARG A 162 -3.74 10.19 -5.15
CA ARG A 162 -2.99 9.18 -4.40
C ARG A 162 -1.91 8.59 -5.28
N TYR A 163 -0.76 8.35 -4.67
CA TYR A 163 0.39 7.79 -5.37
C TYR A 163 0.62 6.33 -4.98
N MET A 164 1.15 5.57 -5.93
CA MET A 164 1.73 4.25 -5.70
C MET A 164 3.09 4.19 -6.39
N VAL A 165 4.10 3.62 -5.72
CA VAL A 165 5.39 3.33 -6.34
C VAL A 165 5.28 2.03 -7.12
N LEU A 166 5.74 2.04 -8.37
CA LEU A 166 6.10 0.84 -9.11
C LEU A 166 7.59 0.56 -8.83
N PRO A 167 7.91 -0.39 -7.95
CA PRO A 167 9.30 -0.69 -7.63
C PRO A 167 10.02 -1.35 -8.81
N GLU A 168 11.36 -1.24 -8.83
CA GLU A 168 12.17 -1.98 -9.79
C GLU A 168 11.98 -3.49 -9.62
N ARG A 169 11.98 -4.20 -10.74
CA ARG A 169 12.00 -5.67 -10.74
C ARG A 169 13.36 -6.14 -10.20
N PRO A 170 13.40 -7.02 -9.20
CA PRO A 170 14.66 -7.52 -8.68
C PRO A 170 15.43 -8.32 -9.73
N ASP A 171 16.75 -8.17 -9.74
CA ASP A 171 17.64 -8.93 -10.62
C ASP A 171 17.52 -10.44 -10.37
N GLY A 172 17.66 -11.23 -11.44
CA GLY A 172 17.62 -12.70 -11.36
C GLY A 172 16.21 -13.27 -11.19
N THR A 173 15.17 -12.48 -11.50
CA THR A 173 13.76 -12.89 -11.42
C THR A 173 13.11 -13.12 -12.79
N GLU A 174 13.91 -13.18 -13.87
CA GLU A 174 13.43 -13.24 -15.26
C GLU A 174 12.58 -14.47 -15.53
N ASP A 175 12.88 -15.60 -14.87
CA ASP A 175 12.23 -16.88 -15.05
C ASP A 175 11.02 -17.10 -14.09
N LEU A 176 10.75 -16.14 -13.20
CA LEU A 176 9.65 -16.27 -12.24
C LEU A 176 8.29 -16.00 -12.88
N SER A 177 7.30 -16.76 -12.47
CA SER A 177 5.89 -16.55 -12.81
C SER A 177 5.36 -15.24 -12.21
N GLU A 178 4.23 -14.75 -12.74
CA GLU A 178 3.57 -13.54 -12.22
C GLU A 178 3.21 -13.69 -10.73
N GLU A 179 2.79 -14.87 -10.29
CA GLU A 179 2.47 -15.15 -8.88
C GLU A 179 3.71 -15.11 -7.98
N GLU A 180 4.82 -15.70 -8.44
CA GLU A 180 6.10 -15.65 -7.71
C GLU A 180 6.66 -14.23 -7.66
N LEU A 181 6.53 -13.45 -8.74
CA LEU A 181 6.90 -12.05 -8.77
C LEU A 181 6.04 -11.21 -7.80
N ALA A 182 4.73 -11.45 -7.76
CA ALA A 182 3.84 -10.76 -6.82
C ALA A 182 4.22 -11.03 -5.36
N ALA A 183 4.73 -12.23 -5.04
CA ALA A 183 5.20 -12.56 -3.69
C ALA A 183 6.44 -11.76 -3.25
N LEU A 184 7.20 -11.19 -4.18
CA LEU A 184 8.35 -10.32 -3.88
C LEU A 184 7.94 -8.88 -3.55
N VAL A 185 6.70 -8.50 -3.85
CA VAL A 185 6.21 -7.13 -3.68
C VAL A 185 5.53 -6.98 -2.33
N THR A 186 6.00 -6.03 -1.54
CA THR A 186 5.42 -5.68 -0.25
C THR A 186 4.70 -4.34 -0.33
N ARG A 187 3.83 -4.07 0.65
CA ARG A 187 3.25 -2.73 0.80
C ARG A 187 4.33 -1.66 0.91
N ASP A 188 5.39 -1.93 1.66
CA ASP A 188 6.44 -0.97 1.94
C ASP A 188 7.28 -0.69 0.68
N SER A 189 7.46 -1.67 -0.22
CA SER A 189 8.08 -1.43 -1.53
C SER A 189 7.22 -0.54 -2.45
N MET A 190 5.89 -0.61 -2.32
CA MET A 190 4.95 0.24 -3.06
C MET A 190 4.74 1.63 -2.42
N ILE A 191 5.22 1.84 -1.20
CA ILE A 191 5.37 3.17 -0.57
C ILE A 191 6.74 3.79 -0.88
N GLY A 192 7.72 2.96 -1.20
CA GLY A 192 9.10 3.35 -1.43
C GLY A 192 10.00 3.23 -0.18
N THR A 193 9.51 2.66 0.92
CA THR A 193 10.28 2.42 2.16
C THR A 193 10.93 1.05 2.22
N ALA A 194 10.85 0.27 1.15
CA ALA A 194 11.58 -0.98 0.96
C ALA A 194 11.89 -1.17 -0.54
N ARG A 195 12.78 -2.08 -0.87
CA ARG A 195 12.94 -2.61 -2.23
C ARG A 195 12.15 -3.90 -2.37
N ALA A 196 11.66 -4.21 -3.56
CA ALA A 196 11.03 -5.49 -3.81
C ALA A 196 12.06 -6.64 -3.64
N GLY A 197 11.60 -7.77 -3.08
CA GLY A 197 12.46 -8.94 -2.83
C GLY A 197 13.41 -8.82 -1.65
N GLN A 198 13.35 -7.74 -0.86
CA GLN A 198 14.07 -7.60 0.41
C GLN A 198 13.12 -7.89 1.57
N GLU A 199 13.55 -8.80 2.48
CA GLU A 199 12.86 -9.08 3.76
C GLU A 199 13.23 -8.06 4.85
#